data_1065410bf5cb7f3f91a2168b195769d8
#
_entry.id   1065410bf5cb7f3f91a2168b195769d8
#
_cell.length_a   1.000
_cell.length_b   1.000
_cell.length_c   1.000
_cell.angle_alpha   90.00
_cell.angle_beta   90.00
_cell.angle_gamma   90.00
#
_symmetry.space_group_name_H-M   'P 1'
#
loop_
_entity.id
_entity.type
_entity.pdbx_description
1 polymer ?
#
loop_
_entity_poly.entity_id
_entity_poly.type
_entity_poly.pdbx_seq_one_letter_code
_entity_poly.pdbx_strand_id
1 'polypeptide(L)'
;MKKGRNESIRTHLLWPLLVLLIIQALIMAGMVLFGGVSKKLKNNEIHILSENTDNTRLYLEKETIHQWINVVNDSGSMASEIQSVLDEQHKDASCISSDYDLNREIADGIMNRAVDLMRRSYGTGIFVVLDGPAAQNSAENTKAGFYIRDSNPGRSYNQDNSSLLLERGLPSLANKYGIPLDSFWDLGFDMTADDGSTDFYKKPFYSSVENQAGAEDRLNFAYLSKPFRLSPKDIPVITYSAPIILADGSIVGVLSLIHI
;
A
#
# COMPACT_ATOMS: atom_id res chain seq x y z
N MET A 1 -1.34 51.43 -83.70
CA MET A 1 -1.34 51.99 -82.33
C MET A 1 -1.15 50.83 -81.36
N LYS A 2 0.08 50.69 -80.75
CA LYS A 2 0.35 49.68 -79.71
C LYS A 2 -0.06 50.28 -78.38
N LYS A 3 -1.07 49.74 -77.75
CA LYS A 3 -1.57 50.08 -76.42
C LYS A 3 -0.53 49.58 -75.41
N GLY A 4 0.30 50.50 -74.90
CA GLY A 4 1.26 50.18 -73.85
C GLY A 4 0.51 49.74 -72.58
N ARG A 5 0.74 48.53 -72.17
CA ARG A 5 0.20 47.99 -70.92
C ARG A 5 1.01 48.60 -69.76
N ASN A 6 0.50 49.61 -69.11
CA ASN A 6 1.05 50.16 -67.90
C ASN A 6 0.91 49.10 -66.78
N GLU A 7 1.86 48.20 -66.73
CA GLU A 7 1.95 47.31 -65.57
C GLU A 7 2.46 48.15 -64.38
N SER A 8 1.65 48.22 -63.36
CA SER A 8 1.95 48.99 -62.14
C SER A 8 3.25 48.43 -61.53
N ILE A 9 4.20 49.35 -61.22
CA ILE A 9 5.45 49.03 -60.48
C ILE A 9 5.16 48.16 -59.26
N ARG A 10 3.99 48.30 -58.64
CA ARG A 10 3.49 47.54 -57.54
C ARG A 10 3.35 46.01 -57.86
N THR A 11 2.93 45.67 -59.08
CA THR A 11 2.80 44.26 -59.53
C THR A 11 4.16 43.61 -59.77
N HIS A 12 5.14 44.38 -60.28
CA HIS A 12 6.49 43.90 -60.53
C HIS A 12 7.27 43.66 -59.21
N LEU A 13 6.92 44.36 -58.13
CA LEU A 13 7.60 44.21 -56.83
C LEU A 13 6.89 43.17 -55.95
N LEU A 14 5.55 43.08 -55.98
CA LEU A 14 4.77 42.15 -55.16
C LEU A 14 4.93 40.72 -55.63
N TRP A 15 5.01 40.48 -56.97
CA TRP A 15 5.09 39.11 -57.48
C TRP A 15 6.38 38.35 -57.07
N PRO A 16 7.60 38.91 -57.27
CA PRO A 16 8.82 38.24 -56.79
C PRO A 16 8.87 38.07 -55.27
N LEU A 17 8.32 39.04 -54.52
CA LEU A 17 8.27 38.94 -53.03
C LEU A 17 7.36 37.78 -52.60
N LEU A 18 6.20 37.62 -53.26
CA LEU A 18 5.25 36.54 -52.98
C LEU A 18 5.82 35.17 -53.36
N VAL A 19 6.52 35.07 -54.50
CA VAL A 19 7.22 33.85 -54.92
C VAL A 19 8.35 33.48 -53.92
N LEU A 20 9.08 34.46 -53.44
CA LEU A 20 10.17 34.23 -52.45
C LEU A 20 9.60 33.73 -51.13
N LEU A 21 8.46 34.27 -50.66
CA LEU A 21 7.74 33.86 -49.49
C LEU A 21 7.24 32.39 -49.58
N ILE A 22 6.68 32.05 -50.76
CA ILE A 22 6.23 30.69 -51.04
C ILE A 22 7.41 29.69 -51.02
N ILE A 23 8.50 30.04 -51.68
CA ILE A 23 9.74 29.20 -51.69
C ILE A 23 10.26 29.00 -50.25
N GLN A 24 10.29 30.07 -49.47
CA GLN A 24 10.77 30.01 -48.11
C GLN A 24 9.85 29.12 -47.24
N ALA A 25 8.52 29.22 -47.42
CA ALA A 25 7.52 28.36 -46.74
C ALA A 25 7.68 26.90 -47.14
N LEU A 26 7.91 26.60 -48.44
CA LEU A 26 8.14 25.23 -48.93
C LEU A 26 9.45 24.65 -48.42
N ILE A 27 10.53 25.43 -48.30
CA ILE A 27 11.81 24.99 -47.72
C ILE A 27 11.61 24.66 -46.23
N MET A 28 10.91 25.53 -45.48
CA MET A 28 10.62 25.26 -44.06
C MET A 28 9.76 24.01 -43.90
N ALA A 29 8.68 23.86 -44.68
CA ALA A 29 7.85 22.66 -44.67
C ALA A 29 8.66 21.41 -45.04
N GLY A 30 9.55 21.51 -46.06
CA GLY A 30 10.44 20.43 -46.43
C GLY A 30 11.41 20.04 -45.31
N MET A 31 11.99 21.00 -44.60
CA MET A 31 12.86 20.71 -43.44
C MET A 31 12.12 20.04 -42.31
N VAL A 32 10.86 20.40 -42.02
CA VAL A 32 10.05 19.78 -40.98
C VAL A 32 9.63 18.36 -41.37
N LEU A 33 9.21 18.16 -42.62
CA LEU A 33 8.69 16.86 -43.09
C LEU A 33 9.82 15.87 -43.42
N PHE A 34 10.91 16.33 -44.07
CA PHE A 34 11.98 15.45 -44.55
C PHE A 34 13.27 15.55 -43.72
N GLY A 35 13.47 16.65 -42.97
CA GLY A 35 14.68 16.88 -42.17
C GLY A 35 14.82 16.06 -40.91
N GLY A 36 13.91 15.11 -40.66
CA GLY A 36 13.96 14.24 -39.49
C GLY A 36 13.63 14.93 -38.14
N VAL A 37 13.24 16.22 -38.17
CA VAL A 37 12.90 16.99 -36.97
C VAL A 37 11.75 16.32 -36.22
N SER A 38 10.72 15.90 -36.94
CA SER A 38 9.57 15.18 -36.35
C SER A 38 9.99 13.84 -35.73
N LYS A 39 10.91 13.12 -36.36
CA LYS A 39 11.42 11.84 -35.84
C LYS A 39 12.32 12.06 -34.61
N LYS A 40 13.16 13.11 -34.62
CA LYS A 40 13.98 13.49 -33.43
C LYS A 40 13.10 13.94 -32.26
N LEU A 41 12.06 14.75 -32.50
CA LEU A 41 11.11 15.16 -31.47
C LEU A 41 10.41 13.95 -30.84
N LYS A 42 9.86 13.06 -31.67
CA LYS A 42 9.20 11.85 -31.21
C LYS A 42 10.15 10.94 -30.41
N ASN A 43 11.39 10.77 -30.84
CA ASN A 43 12.37 9.98 -30.11
C ASN A 43 12.76 10.64 -28.77
N ASN A 44 12.89 11.97 -28.74
CA ASN A 44 13.15 12.70 -27.49
C ASN A 44 11.95 12.60 -26.52
N GLU A 45 10.72 12.72 -27.03
CA GLU A 45 9.52 12.53 -26.21
C GLU A 45 9.45 11.11 -25.60
N ILE A 46 9.72 10.08 -26.42
CA ILE A 46 9.78 8.70 -25.94
C ILE A 46 10.88 8.52 -24.90
N HIS A 47 12.05 9.11 -25.12
CA HIS A 47 13.17 9.03 -24.18
C HIS A 47 12.82 9.71 -22.84
N ILE A 48 12.25 10.92 -22.88
CA ILE A 48 11.81 11.65 -21.68
C ILE A 48 10.71 10.87 -20.93
N LEU A 49 9.74 10.30 -21.65
CA LEU A 49 8.70 9.49 -21.05
C LEU A 49 9.26 8.21 -20.42
N SER A 50 10.19 7.52 -21.11
CA SER A 50 10.86 6.33 -20.57
C SER A 50 11.67 6.67 -19.32
N GLU A 51 12.46 7.74 -19.36
CA GLU A 51 13.28 8.18 -18.22
C GLU A 51 12.40 8.59 -17.02
N ASN A 52 11.33 9.34 -17.26
CA ASN A 52 10.36 9.67 -16.20
C ASN A 52 9.67 8.44 -15.63
N THR A 53 9.31 7.47 -16.48
CA THR A 53 8.69 6.22 -16.04
C THR A 53 9.67 5.40 -15.21
N ASP A 54 10.92 5.28 -15.65
CA ASP A 54 11.95 4.55 -14.91
C ASP A 54 12.30 5.23 -13.58
N ASN A 55 12.39 6.54 -13.55
CA ASN A 55 12.61 7.31 -12.31
C ASN A 55 11.44 7.15 -11.35
N THR A 56 10.20 7.22 -11.85
CA THR A 56 8.99 7.00 -11.04
C THR A 56 8.94 5.57 -10.52
N ARG A 57 9.29 4.58 -11.35
CA ARG A 57 9.39 3.18 -10.92
C ARG A 57 10.42 3.00 -9.80
N LEU A 58 11.63 3.53 -9.98
CA LEU A 58 12.70 3.44 -8.97
C LEU A 58 12.32 4.15 -7.66
N TYR A 59 11.64 5.29 -7.76
CA TYR A 59 11.13 6.00 -6.58
C TYR A 59 10.08 5.16 -5.83
N LEU A 60 9.08 4.64 -6.54
CA LEU A 60 8.04 3.79 -5.96
C LEU A 60 8.63 2.50 -5.39
N GLU A 61 9.56 1.87 -6.08
CA GLU A 61 10.25 0.65 -5.63
C GLU A 61 11.01 0.92 -4.32
N LYS A 62 11.78 2.00 -4.26
CA LYS A 62 12.53 2.39 -3.07
C LYS A 62 11.60 2.71 -1.89
N GLU A 63 10.54 3.48 -2.13
CA GLU A 63 9.57 3.85 -1.10
C GLU A 63 8.83 2.60 -0.57
N THR A 64 8.37 1.74 -1.49
CA THR A 64 7.67 0.50 -1.16
C THR A 64 8.56 -0.45 -0.36
N ILE A 65 9.82 -0.65 -0.78
CA ILE A 65 10.78 -1.50 -0.05
C ILE A 65 11.02 -0.96 1.36
N HIS A 66 11.17 0.35 1.50
CA HIS A 66 11.39 0.96 2.82
C HIS A 66 10.21 0.71 3.78
N GLN A 67 8.99 0.85 3.28
CA GLN A 67 7.77 0.58 4.05
C GLN A 67 7.64 -0.90 4.40
N TRP A 68 7.99 -1.80 3.49
CA TRP A 68 7.95 -3.25 3.72
C TRP A 68 8.95 -3.69 4.80
N ILE A 69 10.17 -3.16 4.76
CA ILE A 69 11.16 -3.43 5.81
C ILE A 69 10.64 -3.00 7.18
N ASN A 70 9.91 -1.87 7.26
CA ASN A 70 9.29 -1.44 8.50
C ASN A 70 8.27 -2.47 9.02
N VAL A 71 7.41 -3.03 8.17
CA VAL A 71 6.44 -4.05 8.59
C VAL A 71 7.13 -5.30 9.15
N VAL A 72 8.18 -5.77 8.49
CA VAL A 72 8.96 -6.94 8.95
C VAL A 72 9.66 -6.65 10.28
N ASN A 73 10.26 -5.48 10.44
CA ASN A 73 10.92 -5.08 11.68
C ASN A 73 9.93 -4.94 12.84
N ASP A 74 8.76 -4.32 12.56
CA ASP A 74 7.73 -4.16 13.59
C ASP A 74 7.02 -5.48 13.91
N SER A 75 6.88 -6.40 12.98
CA SER A 75 6.47 -7.77 13.28
C SER A 75 7.39 -8.43 14.31
N GLY A 76 8.71 -8.24 14.17
CA GLY A 76 9.69 -8.70 15.17
C GLY A 76 9.55 -7.99 16.52
N SER A 77 9.30 -6.69 16.50
CA SER A 77 9.10 -5.92 17.72
C SER A 77 7.79 -6.30 18.43
N MET A 78 6.70 -6.53 17.66
CA MET A 78 5.44 -7.06 18.21
C MET A 78 5.62 -8.46 18.79
N ALA A 79 6.42 -9.31 18.16
CA ALA A 79 6.76 -10.63 18.71
C ALA A 79 7.40 -10.52 20.10
N SER A 80 8.29 -9.54 20.31
CA SER A 80 8.91 -9.29 21.62
C SER A 80 7.90 -8.78 22.65
N GLU A 81 6.94 -7.92 22.26
CA GLU A 81 5.87 -7.46 23.14
C GLU A 81 4.90 -8.59 23.50
N ILE A 82 4.54 -9.43 22.53
CA ILE A 82 3.73 -10.63 22.78
C ILE A 82 4.45 -11.57 23.75
N GLN A 83 5.75 -11.79 23.56
CA GLN A 83 6.53 -12.61 24.50
C GLN A 83 6.48 -12.03 25.92
N SER A 84 6.60 -10.70 26.08
CA SER A 84 6.49 -10.06 27.39
C SER A 84 5.13 -10.31 28.05
N VAL A 85 4.03 -10.25 27.28
CA VAL A 85 2.69 -10.57 27.82
C VAL A 85 2.58 -12.04 28.22
N LEU A 86 3.12 -12.96 27.41
CA LEU A 86 3.16 -14.39 27.75
C LEU A 86 3.93 -14.65 29.05
N ASP A 87 5.09 -14.02 29.19
CA ASP A 87 5.95 -14.16 30.37
C ASP A 87 5.27 -13.61 31.63
N GLU A 88 4.60 -12.45 31.54
CA GLU A 88 3.82 -11.86 32.63
C GLU A 88 2.65 -12.74 33.07
N GLN A 89 1.99 -13.40 32.14
CA GLN A 89 0.87 -14.31 32.37
C GLN A 89 1.33 -15.73 32.72
N HIS A 90 2.62 -16.02 32.67
CA HIS A 90 3.18 -17.38 32.85
C HIS A 90 2.54 -18.41 31.90
N LYS A 91 2.35 -18.03 30.64
CA LYS A 91 1.73 -18.86 29.59
C LYS A 91 2.69 -19.09 28.40
N ASP A 92 2.52 -20.22 27.77
CA ASP A 92 3.26 -20.58 26.56
C ASP A 92 2.52 -20.07 25.29
N ALA A 93 3.25 -19.93 24.18
CA ALA A 93 2.70 -19.51 22.88
C ALA A 93 1.53 -20.37 22.40
N SER A 94 1.51 -21.67 22.75
CA SER A 94 0.42 -22.60 22.42
C SER A 94 -0.93 -22.20 23.03
N CYS A 95 -0.92 -21.42 24.12
CA CYS A 95 -2.15 -20.93 24.76
C CYS A 95 -2.90 -19.91 23.89
N ILE A 96 -2.21 -19.23 22.97
CA ILE A 96 -2.81 -18.23 22.07
C ILE A 96 -3.93 -18.83 21.23
N SER A 97 -3.78 -20.07 20.78
CA SER A 97 -4.75 -20.77 19.93
C SER A 97 -6.09 -21.04 20.61
N SER A 98 -6.17 -20.99 21.94
CA SER A 98 -7.36 -21.38 22.71
C SER A 98 -7.82 -20.39 23.76
N ASP A 99 -6.96 -19.44 24.17
CA ASP A 99 -7.20 -18.54 25.29
C ASP A 99 -7.63 -17.15 24.79
N TYR A 100 -8.93 -16.88 24.85
CA TYR A 100 -9.50 -15.59 24.46
C TYR A 100 -9.02 -14.42 25.31
N ASP A 101 -8.90 -14.60 26.64
CA ASP A 101 -8.49 -13.52 27.53
C ASP A 101 -7.01 -13.15 27.28
N LEU A 102 -6.16 -14.14 27.02
CA LEU A 102 -4.79 -13.91 26.61
C LEU A 102 -4.71 -13.11 25.28
N ASN A 103 -5.50 -13.51 24.29
CA ASN A 103 -5.53 -12.79 22.99
C ASN A 103 -5.96 -11.32 23.13
N ARG A 104 -6.89 -11.05 24.05
CA ARG A 104 -7.31 -9.70 24.38
C ARG A 104 -6.15 -8.88 24.99
N GLU A 105 -5.41 -9.45 25.92
CA GLU A 105 -4.26 -8.80 26.56
C GLU A 105 -3.10 -8.57 25.58
N ILE A 106 -2.84 -9.54 24.72
CA ILE A 106 -1.87 -9.40 23.63
C ILE A 106 -2.27 -8.25 22.70
N ALA A 107 -3.54 -8.23 22.24
CA ALA A 107 -4.02 -7.17 21.36
C ALA A 107 -3.90 -5.77 22.02
N ASP A 108 -4.15 -5.68 23.33
CA ASP A 108 -3.97 -4.46 24.10
C ASP A 108 -2.48 -4.05 24.18
N GLY A 109 -1.60 -4.99 24.44
CA GLY A 109 -0.16 -4.72 24.55
C GLY A 109 0.47 -4.17 23.27
N ILE A 110 0.07 -4.70 22.10
CA ILE A 110 0.65 -4.34 20.80
C ILE A 110 -0.05 -3.18 20.08
N MET A 111 -1.17 -2.68 20.60
CA MET A 111 -2.00 -1.65 19.95
C MET A 111 -1.24 -0.37 19.62
N ASN A 112 -0.49 0.18 20.58
CA ASN A 112 0.28 1.41 20.38
C ASN A 112 1.31 1.26 19.27
N ARG A 113 2.01 0.13 19.25
CA ARG A 113 3.01 -0.15 18.19
C ARG A 113 2.36 -0.22 16.82
N ALA A 114 1.20 -0.86 16.71
CA ALA A 114 0.46 -0.93 15.46
C ALA A 114 0.08 0.47 14.94
N VAL A 115 -0.47 1.32 15.81
CA VAL A 115 -0.80 2.72 15.47
C VAL A 115 0.44 3.49 15.04
N ASP A 116 1.55 3.35 15.76
CA ASP A 116 2.81 4.01 15.44
C ASP A 116 3.40 3.55 14.11
N LEU A 117 3.35 2.24 13.82
CA LEU A 117 3.78 1.70 12.53
C LEU A 117 2.94 2.29 11.38
N MET A 118 1.62 2.24 11.51
CA MET A 118 0.71 2.79 10.49
C MET A 118 1.03 4.25 10.18
N ARG A 119 1.24 5.07 11.22
CA ARG A 119 1.56 6.49 11.08
C ARG A 119 2.93 6.72 10.45
N ARG A 120 3.98 6.02 10.91
CA ARG A 120 5.35 6.15 10.38
C ARG A 120 5.48 5.70 8.92
N SER A 121 4.67 4.73 8.53
CA SER A 121 4.67 4.17 7.18
C SER A 121 3.66 4.84 6.25
N TYR A 122 2.95 5.88 6.72
CA TYR A 122 1.87 6.53 5.97
C TYR A 122 0.82 5.53 5.44
N GLY A 123 0.63 4.43 6.18
CA GLY A 123 -0.37 3.42 5.87
C GLY A 123 -1.77 3.97 6.09
N THR A 124 -2.71 3.55 5.25
CA THR A 124 -4.12 3.93 5.39
C THR A 124 -4.87 3.04 6.38
N GLY A 125 -4.25 1.95 6.81
CA GLY A 125 -4.77 1.07 7.84
C GLY A 125 -3.76 -0.02 8.21
N ILE A 126 -4.06 -0.71 9.31
CA ILE A 126 -3.24 -1.78 9.85
C ILE A 126 -4.11 -2.88 10.42
N PHE A 127 -3.77 -4.12 10.12
CA PHE A 127 -4.35 -5.29 10.79
C PHE A 127 -3.28 -5.98 11.63
N VAL A 128 -3.73 -6.52 12.75
CA VAL A 128 -3.02 -7.60 13.43
C VAL A 128 -4.02 -8.73 13.64
N VAL A 129 -3.66 -9.92 13.16
CA VAL A 129 -4.49 -11.11 13.32
C VAL A 129 -3.68 -12.14 14.08
N LEU A 130 -4.21 -12.56 15.24
CA LEU A 130 -3.61 -13.60 16.09
C LEU A 130 -4.21 -14.96 15.74
N ASP A 131 -3.43 -16.02 15.89
CA ASP A 131 -3.89 -17.40 15.65
C ASP A 131 -4.69 -17.92 16.85
N GLY A 132 -5.73 -17.20 17.26
CA GLY A 132 -6.57 -17.54 18.39
C GLY A 132 -8.00 -17.05 18.27
N PRO A 133 -8.89 -17.42 19.20
CA PRO A 133 -10.32 -17.10 19.15
C PRO A 133 -10.58 -15.61 19.41
N ALA A 134 -11.52 -15.04 18.65
CA ALA A 134 -11.96 -13.64 18.80
C ALA A 134 -12.92 -13.45 19.99
N ALA A 135 -13.61 -14.51 20.42
CA ALA A 135 -14.50 -14.55 21.59
C ALA A 135 -14.50 -15.94 22.22
N GLN A 136 -15.02 -16.05 23.46
CA GLN A 136 -15.08 -17.33 24.18
C GLN A 136 -15.87 -18.44 23.43
N ASN A 137 -16.82 -18.03 22.57
CA ASN A 137 -17.64 -18.94 21.77
C ASN A 137 -17.61 -18.59 20.28
N SER A 138 -16.52 -17.99 19.80
CA SER A 138 -16.37 -17.71 18.37
C SER A 138 -16.23 -19.00 17.57
N ALA A 139 -16.67 -18.96 16.30
CA ALA A 139 -16.40 -20.06 15.38
C ALA A 139 -14.88 -20.25 15.24
N GLU A 140 -14.42 -21.48 15.02
CA GLU A 140 -13.00 -21.86 14.95
C GLU A 140 -12.19 -21.01 13.93
N ASN A 141 -12.86 -20.61 12.86
CA ASN A 141 -12.24 -19.80 11.78
C ASN A 141 -12.32 -18.28 12.04
N THR A 142 -12.90 -17.83 13.15
CA THR A 142 -12.95 -16.40 13.51
C THR A 142 -11.77 -16.06 14.41
N LYS A 143 -10.77 -15.44 13.83
CA LYS A 143 -9.50 -15.12 14.49
C LYS A 143 -9.59 -13.80 15.26
N ALA A 144 -8.88 -13.76 16.40
CA ALA A 144 -8.68 -12.56 17.19
C ALA A 144 -7.79 -11.55 16.48
N GLY A 145 -7.90 -10.30 16.90
CA GLY A 145 -7.02 -9.25 16.41
C GLY A 145 -7.73 -7.90 16.37
N PHE A 146 -7.17 -6.99 15.61
CA PHE A 146 -7.78 -5.69 15.35
C PHE A 146 -7.43 -5.16 13.95
N TYR A 147 -8.33 -4.36 13.40
CA TYR A 147 -8.13 -3.58 12.19
C TYR A 147 -8.44 -2.11 12.50
N ILE A 148 -7.44 -1.27 12.31
CA ILE A 148 -7.55 0.17 12.45
C ILE A 148 -7.35 0.79 11.07
N ARG A 149 -8.27 1.67 10.68
CA ARG A 149 -8.19 2.47 9.46
C ARG A 149 -8.01 3.95 9.81
N ASP A 150 -7.17 4.65 9.09
CA ASP A 150 -7.12 6.11 9.12
C ASP A 150 -8.14 6.68 8.14
N SER A 151 -9.12 7.42 8.64
CA SER A 151 -10.15 8.08 7.82
C SER A 151 -9.61 9.31 7.06
N ASN A 152 -8.39 9.75 7.37
CA ASN A 152 -7.77 10.93 6.78
C ASN A 152 -6.25 10.77 6.58
N PRO A 153 -5.82 9.76 5.82
CA PRO A 153 -4.41 9.52 5.55
C PRO A 153 -3.80 10.73 4.83
N GLY A 154 -2.67 11.22 5.31
CA GLY A 154 -1.97 12.37 4.73
C GLY A 154 -2.20 13.71 5.41
N ARG A 155 -3.04 13.80 6.43
CA ARG A 155 -3.00 14.94 7.36
C ARG A 155 -1.86 14.76 8.35
N SER A 156 -1.16 15.86 8.59
CA SER A 156 -0.15 15.96 9.65
C SER A 156 -0.56 15.18 10.90
N TYR A 157 0.37 14.39 11.35
CA TYR A 157 0.44 13.68 12.60
C TYR A 157 -0.41 14.35 13.70
N ASN A 158 -1.68 14.05 13.77
CA ASN A 158 -2.49 14.38 14.92
C ASN A 158 -2.15 13.37 16.01
N GLN A 159 -1.70 13.87 17.15
CA GLN A 159 -1.39 13.03 18.32
C GLN A 159 -2.66 12.40 18.92
N ASP A 160 -3.84 12.90 18.57
CA ASP A 160 -5.11 12.29 18.95
C ASP A 160 -5.51 11.19 17.95
N ASN A 161 -6.21 10.19 18.43
CA ASN A 161 -6.69 9.07 17.62
C ASN A 161 -8.04 9.37 16.91
N SER A 162 -8.44 10.64 16.81
CA SER A 162 -9.77 11.04 16.32
C SER A 162 -9.99 10.75 14.83
N SER A 163 -8.90 10.64 14.04
CA SER A 163 -8.95 10.24 12.62
C SER A 163 -8.97 8.72 12.42
N LEU A 164 -8.73 7.95 13.48
CA LEU A 164 -8.70 6.50 13.41
C LEU A 164 -10.10 5.91 13.59
N LEU A 165 -10.35 4.78 12.95
CA LEU A 165 -11.57 4.00 13.09
C LEU A 165 -11.20 2.55 13.36
N LEU A 166 -11.82 1.93 14.37
CA LEU A 166 -11.69 0.51 14.62
C LEU A 166 -12.77 -0.23 13.81
N GLU A 167 -12.34 -0.98 12.82
CA GLU A 167 -13.23 -1.76 11.95
C GLU A 167 -13.37 -3.21 12.39
N ARG A 168 -12.33 -3.75 13.02
CA ARG A 168 -12.35 -5.09 13.63
C ARG A 168 -11.65 -5.02 14.98
N GLY A 169 -12.10 -5.81 15.93
CA GLY A 169 -11.51 -5.94 17.25
C GLY A 169 -12.44 -5.64 18.41
N LEU A 170 -11.90 -5.60 19.61
CA LEU A 170 -12.67 -5.46 20.84
C LEU A 170 -13.07 -4.00 21.09
N PRO A 171 -14.34 -3.71 21.44
CA PRO A 171 -14.78 -2.36 21.83
C PRO A 171 -14.01 -1.78 23.03
N SER A 172 -13.48 -2.65 23.91
CA SER A 172 -12.65 -2.22 25.03
C SER A 172 -11.36 -1.54 24.57
N LEU A 173 -10.75 -2.00 23.47
CA LEU A 173 -9.60 -1.35 22.85
C LEU A 173 -9.97 0.03 22.31
N ALA A 174 -11.08 0.14 21.58
CA ALA A 174 -11.59 1.39 21.08
C ALA A 174 -11.75 2.43 22.20
N ASN A 175 -12.40 2.05 23.28
CA ASN A 175 -12.62 2.93 24.44
C ASN A 175 -11.31 3.31 25.14
N LYS A 176 -10.39 2.36 25.34
CA LYS A 176 -9.10 2.61 26.01
C LYS A 176 -8.23 3.58 25.25
N TYR A 177 -8.17 3.46 23.91
CA TYR A 177 -7.29 4.25 23.05
C TYR A 177 -7.99 5.46 22.40
N GLY A 178 -9.26 5.70 22.74
CA GLY A 178 -10.03 6.82 22.18
C GLY A 178 -10.22 6.74 20.67
N ILE A 179 -10.33 5.50 20.14
CA ILE A 179 -10.55 5.23 18.72
C ILE A 179 -12.04 4.96 18.51
N PRO A 180 -12.76 5.72 17.67
CA PRO A 180 -14.15 5.42 17.35
C PRO A 180 -14.32 4.06 16.67
N LEU A 181 -15.45 3.40 16.94
CA LEU A 181 -15.86 2.22 16.18
C LEU A 181 -16.39 2.64 14.80
N ASP A 182 -16.03 1.89 13.76
CA ASP A 182 -16.66 2.05 12.45
C ASP A 182 -18.12 1.56 12.47
N SER A 183 -18.95 2.10 11.57
CA SER A 183 -20.36 1.69 11.44
C SER A 183 -20.54 0.24 10.98
N PHE A 184 -19.51 -0.37 10.40
CA PHE A 184 -19.47 -1.78 9.98
C PHE A 184 -18.54 -2.62 10.84
N TRP A 185 -18.33 -2.18 12.08
CA TRP A 185 -17.47 -2.88 13.02
C TRP A 185 -17.87 -4.35 13.23
N ASP A 186 -16.86 -5.22 13.36
CA ASP A 186 -17.00 -6.63 13.71
C ASP A 186 -15.96 -7.02 14.78
N LEU A 187 -16.26 -8.10 15.52
CA LEU A 187 -15.42 -8.53 16.63
C LEU A 187 -14.09 -9.14 16.21
N GLY A 188 -14.05 -9.83 15.07
CA GLY A 188 -12.87 -10.56 14.63
C GLY A 188 -12.79 -10.71 13.12
N PHE A 189 -11.88 -11.58 12.68
CA PHE A 189 -11.62 -11.86 11.28
C PHE A 189 -12.14 -13.22 10.88
N ASP A 190 -13.08 -13.27 9.94
CA ASP A 190 -13.55 -14.52 9.35
C ASP A 190 -12.54 -15.00 8.30
N MET A 191 -11.92 -16.16 8.55
CA MET A 191 -10.94 -16.79 7.68
C MET A 191 -11.52 -17.91 6.81
N THR A 192 -12.85 -18.00 6.68
CA THR A 192 -13.51 -19.06 5.90
C THR A 192 -13.40 -18.87 4.39
N ALA A 193 -13.26 -17.63 3.92
CA ALA A 193 -13.24 -17.33 2.50
C ALA A 193 -12.02 -17.94 1.76
N ASP A 194 -12.28 -18.48 0.56
CA ASP A 194 -11.25 -19.06 -0.33
C ASP A 194 -11.13 -18.28 -1.66
N ASP A 195 -11.66 -17.07 -1.71
CA ASP A 195 -11.62 -16.17 -2.89
C ASP A 195 -10.35 -15.31 -2.96
N GLY A 196 -9.40 -15.52 -2.04
CA GLY A 196 -8.18 -14.75 -1.90
C GLY A 196 -8.29 -13.54 -0.98
N SER A 197 -9.48 -13.24 -0.43
CA SER A 197 -9.67 -12.14 0.52
C SER A 197 -9.00 -12.38 1.88
N THR A 198 -8.68 -13.62 2.19
CA THR A 198 -7.96 -14.05 3.41
C THR A 198 -6.48 -14.36 3.18
N ASP A 199 -5.98 -14.21 1.95
CA ASP A 199 -4.59 -14.52 1.59
C ASP A 199 -3.58 -13.67 2.40
N PHE A 200 -3.94 -12.47 2.79
CA PHE A 200 -3.10 -11.58 3.60
C PHE A 200 -2.69 -12.22 4.94
N TYR A 201 -3.52 -13.13 5.47
CA TYR A 201 -3.23 -13.92 6.66
C TYR A 201 -2.74 -15.32 6.30
N LYS A 202 -3.51 -16.05 5.46
CA LYS A 202 -3.24 -17.47 5.14
C LYS A 202 -1.85 -17.67 4.53
N LYS A 203 -1.43 -16.83 3.59
CA LYS A 203 -0.14 -16.99 2.91
C LYS A 203 1.05 -16.83 3.86
N PRO A 204 1.25 -15.70 4.56
CA PRO A 204 2.39 -15.56 5.45
C PRO A 204 2.34 -16.55 6.62
N PHE A 205 1.16 -16.80 7.19
CA PHE A 205 1.00 -17.68 8.34
C PHE A 205 1.32 -19.14 8.00
N TYR A 206 0.57 -19.74 7.08
CA TYR A 206 0.73 -21.17 6.79
C TYR A 206 2.05 -21.50 6.10
N SER A 207 2.56 -20.60 5.22
CA SER A 207 3.89 -20.82 4.63
C SER A 207 4.99 -20.82 5.69
N SER A 208 4.89 -19.97 6.71
CA SER A 208 5.83 -19.97 7.83
C SER A 208 5.73 -21.25 8.66
N VAL A 209 4.50 -21.71 8.94
CA VAL A 209 4.28 -22.98 9.68
C VAL A 209 4.81 -24.18 8.92
N GLU A 210 4.47 -24.31 7.63
CA GLU A 210 4.89 -25.42 6.78
C GLU A 210 6.40 -25.52 6.65
N ASN A 211 7.10 -24.39 6.64
CA ASN A 211 8.56 -24.33 6.51
C ASN A 211 9.29 -24.23 7.85
N GLN A 212 8.61 -24.28 8.99
CA GLN A 212 9.20 -24.15 10.33
C GLN A 212 10.09 -22.90 10.44
N ALA A 213 9.55 -21.76 10.00
CA ALA A 213 10.28 -20.49 9.89
C ALA A 213 10.77 -20.01 11.25
N GLY A 214 12.03 -19.59 11.31
CA GLY A 214 12.61 -18.91 12.47
C GLY A 214 12.30 -17.42 12.51
N ALA A 215 12.66 -16.79 13.60
CA ALA A 215 12.46 -15.34 13.78
C ALA A 215 13.19 -14.49 12.73
N GLU A 216 14.27 -14.97 12.16
CA GLU A 216 15.05 -14.33 11.09
C GLU A 216 14.38 -14.45 9.71
N ASP A 217 13.46 -15.36 9.53
CA ASP A 217 12.85 -15.66 8.22
C ASP A 217 11.63 -14.81 7.88
N ARG A 218 11.23 -13.87 8.75
CA ARG A 218 10.01 -13.04 8.57
C ARG A 218 9.92 -12.39 7.21
N LEU A 219 11.04 -11.93 6.65
CA LEU A 219 11.09 -11.30 5.33
C LEU A 219 10.81 -12.33 4.22
N ASN A 220 11.31 -13.55 4.36
CA ASN A 220 11.15 -14.60 3.36
C ASN A 220 9.69 -15.06 3.20
N PHE A 221 8.90 -14.92 4.27
CA PHE A 221 7.48 -15.28 4.30
C PHE A 221 6.54 -14.07 4.27
N ALA A 222 7.07 -12.88 4.06
CA ALA A 222 6.24 -11.71 3.87
C ALA A 222 5.47 -11.79 2.54
N TYR A 223 4.25 -11.23 2.52
CA TYR A 223 3.33 -11.38 1.40
C TYR A 223 2.72 -10.04 1.00
N LEU A 224 2.80 -9.72 -0.30
CA LEU A 224 2.07 -8.60 -0.91
C LEU A 224 0.78 -9.14 -1.52
N SER A 225 -0.36 -8.67 -1.03
CA SER A 225 -1.65 -9.15 -1.51
C SER A 225 -2.00 -8.58 -2.89
N LYS A 226 -2.87 -9.32 -3.61
CA LYS A 226 -3.66 -8.71 -4.68
C LYS A 226 -4.73 -7.80 -4.05
N PRO A 227 -5.32 -6.86 -4.81
CA PRO A 227 -6.44 -6.09 -4.30
C PRO A 227 -7.59 -7.00 -3.84
N PHE A 228 -8.07 -6.82 -2.62
CA PHE A 228 -9.19 -7.57 -2.05
C PHE A 228 -10.06 -6.67 -1.18
N ARG A 229 -11.22 -7.17 -0.76
CA ARG A 229 -12.12 -6.50 0.18
C ARG A 229 -12.29 -7.38 1.41
N LEU A 230 -12.20 -6.80 2.61
CA LEU A 230 -12.48 -7.52 3.86
C LEU A 230 -13.98 -7.84 4.03
N SER A 231 -14.82 -6.96 3.51
CA SER A 231 -16.25 -7.18 3.39
C SER A 231 -16.76 -6.62 2.05
N PRO A 232 -17.91 -7.07 1.55
CA PRO A 232 -18.48 -6.57 0.29
C PRO A 232 -18.69 -5.05 0.24
N LYS A 233 -18.78 -4.40 1.40
CA LYS A 233 -19.01 -2.96 1.53
C LYS A 233 -17.73 -2.14 1.61
N ASP A 234 -16.58 -2.80 1.88
CA ASP A 234 -15.29 -2.13 2.02
C ASP A 234 -14.71 -1.73 0.65
N ILE A 235 -13.84 -0.74 0.66
CA ILE A 235 -13.02 -0.42 -0.50
C ILE A 235 -11.98 -1.51 -0.73
N PRO A 236 -11.54 -1.77 -1.98
CA PRO A 236 -10.45 -2.69 -2.24
C PRO A 236 -9.16 -2.15 -1.62
N VAL A 237 -8.41 -3.03 -0.97
CA VAL A 237 -7.13 -2.71 -0.33
C VAL A 237 -6.03 -3.64 -0.83
N ILE A 238 -4.79 -3.17 -0.78
CA ILE A 238 -3.57 -3.96 -0.97
C ILE A 238 -2.85 -3.94 0.35
N THR A 239 -2.37 -5.09 0.79
CA THR A 239 -1.64 -5.22 2.05
C THR A 239 -0.26 -5.79 1.83
N TYR A 240 0.69 -5.33 2.62
CA TYR A 240 1.93 -6.02 2.87
C TYR A 240 1.87 -6.65 4.26
N SER A 241 2.03 -7.97 4.30
CA SER A 241 1.81 -8.79 5.48
C SER A 241 3.09 -9.54 5.85
N ALA A 242 3.42 -9.58 7.14
CA ALA A 242 4.57 -10.33 7.66
C ALA A 242 4.11 -11.23 8.82
N PRO A 243 4.63 -12.46 8.94
CA PRO A 243 4.31 -13.34 10.05
C PRO A 243 4.91 -12.79 11.34
N ILE A 244 4.19 -12.96 12.45
CA ILE A 244 4.69 -12.67 13.79
C ILE A 244 5.24 -13.97 14.34
N ILE A 245 6.58 -14.05 14.43
CA ILE A 245 7.32 -15.26 14.86
C ILE A 245 8.06 -14.90 16.14
N LEU A 246 7.81 -15.64 17.21
CA LEU A 246 8.50 -15.48 18.50
C LEU A 246 9.95 -15.98 18.43
N ALA A 247 10.73 -15.71 19.46
CA ALA A 247 12.14 -16.09 19.50
C ALA A 247 12.36 -17.62 19.52
N ASP A 248 11.38 -18.38 20.03
CA ASP A 248 11.38 -19.84 20.03
C ASP A 248 10.93 -20.48 18.70
N GLY A 249 10.59 -19.64 17.69
CA GLY A 249 10.07 -20.08 16.40
C GLY A 249 8.54 -20.28 16.36
N SER A 250 7.82 -20.00 17.45
CA SER A 250 6.36 -20.09 17.47
C SER A 250 5.74 -18.99 16.59
N ILE A 251 4.88 -19.38 15.66
CA ILE A 251 4.17 -18.46 14.76
C ILE A 251 2.81 -18.17 15.38
N VAL A 252 2.60 -16.91 15.79
CA VAL A 252 1.47 -16.53 16.63
C VAL A 252 0.45 -15.64 15.94
N GLY A 253 0.74 -15.18 14.73
CA GLY A 253 -0.15 -14.32 13.97
C GLY A 253 0.51 -13.65 12.78
N VAL A 254 -0.16 -12.63 12.26
CA VAL A 254 0.28 -11.85 11.10
C VAL A 254 0.03 -10.37 11.34
N LEU A 255 1.02 -9.56 11.00
CA LEU A 255 0.93 -8.11 10.91
C LEU A 255 0.76 -7.72 9.45
N SER A 256 -0.21 -6.87 9.15
CA SER A 256 -0.47 -6.38 7.79
C SER A 256 -0.64 -4.87 7.77
N LEU A 257 0.07 -4.19 6.90
CA LEU A 257 -0.08 -2.77 6.63
C LEU A 257 -0.85 -2.57 5.32
N ILE A 258 -1.82 -1.67 5.34
CA ILE A 258 -2.65 -1.36 4.18
C ILE A 258 -2.12 -0.11 3.48
N HIS A 259 -2.04 -0.21 2.15
CA HIS A 259 -1.91 0.92 1.25
C HIS A 259 -3.08 0.91 0.25
N ILE A 260 -3.68 2.07 0.05
CA ILE A 260 -4.75 2.28 -0.95
C ILE A 260 -4.16 2.98 -2.16
#